data_d98d50a86195b35905c271b3bd6165cf
#
_entry.id   d98d50a86195b35905c271b3bd6165cf
#
_cell.length_a   1.000
_cell.length_b   1.000
_cell.length_c   1.000
_cell.angle_alpha   90.00
_cell.angle_beta   90.00
_cell.angle_gamma   90.00
#
_symmetry.space_group_name_H-M   'P 1'
#
loop_
_entity.id
_entity.type
_entity.pdbx_description
1 polymer ?
#
loop_
_entity_poly.entity_id
_entity_poly.type
_entity_poly.pdbx_seq_one_letter_code
_entity_poly.pdbx_strand_id
1 'polypeptide(L)'
;MPQSHGTRRKARSILTKRNVVRGISYLLYDYKIGDKVVVDVDPREHNTTPHRRFHGKVGVIEEVGRRTLKVSVMIGNKKKILQTRFNHIKLLRGPPAMSQLTAPPPPTTTETTTPTEGVRNK
;
A
#
# COMPACT_ATOMS: atom_id res chain seq x y z
N MET A 1 4.95 -37.16 18.08
CA MET A 1 5.84 -36.10 17.57
C MET A 1 5.56 -34.80 18.30
N PRO A 2 6.56 -34.16 18.90
CA PRO A 2 6.32 -32.88 19.53
C PRO A 2 5.90 -31.84 18.48
N GLN A 3 4.87 -31.09 18.80
CA GLN A 3 4.42 -29.99 17.93
C GLN A 3 5.10 -28.70 18.32
N SER A 4 5.59 -27.97 17.34
CA SER A 4 6.15 -26.64 17.59
C SER A 4 5.05 -25.66 17.99
N HIS A 5 5.33 -24.80 18.96
CA HIS A 5 4.40 -23.78 19.44
C HIS A 5 4.85 -22.35 19.11
N GLY A 6 5.88 -22.20 18.29
CA GLY A 6 6.37 -20.89 17.88
C GLY A 6 5.43 -20.11 16.97
N THR A 7 5.80 -18.87 16.69
CA THR A 7 5.03 -17.95 15.83
C THR A 7 4.84 -18.47 14.40
N ARG A 8 5.72 -19.37 13.97
CA ARG A 8 5.69 -19.97 12.63
C ARG A 8 4.99 -21.33 12.60
N ARG A 9 4.26 -21.68 13.63
CA ARG A 9 3.52 -22.95 13.69
C ARG A 9 2.59 -23.08 12.49
N LYS A 10 2.58 -24.25 11.86
CA LYS A 10 1.73 -24.58 10.69
C LYS A 10 1.91 -23.61 9.50
N ALA A 11 3.06 -23.00 9.37
CA ALA A 11 3.31 -22.01 8.31
C ALA A 11 4.05 -22.59 7.10
N ARG A 12 4.32 -23.89 7.07
CA ARG A 12 5.11 -24.51 5.97
C ARG A 12 4.53 -24.24 4.59
N SER A 13 3.22 -24.43 4.42
CA SER A 13 2.56 -24.21 3.14
C SER A 13 2.57 -22.74 2.71
N ILE A 14 2.42 -21.84 3.67
CA ILE A 14 2.41 -20.39 3.43
C ILE A 14 3.81 -19.89 3.05
N LEU A 15 4.85 -20.43 3.71
CA LEU A 15 6.23 -20.01 3.49
C LEU A 15 6.89 -20.70 2.30
N THR A 16 6.22 -21.65 1.66
CA THR A 16 6.74 -22.30 0.46
C THR A 16 6.58 -21.38 -0.74
N LYS A 17 7.71 -20.90 -1.24
CA LYS A 17 7.75 -20.08 -2.45
C LYS A 17 8.45 -20.83 -3.55
N ARG A 18 7.74 -21.06 -4.65
CA ARG A 18 8.28 -21.72 -5.82
C ARG A 18 8.60 -20.65 -6.88
N ASN A 19 9.79 -20.73 -7.44
CA ASN A 19 10.23 -19.93 -8.59
C ASN A 19 10.08 -18.42 -8.41
N VAL A 20 10.17 -17.92 -7.18
CA VAL A 20 10.12 -16.49 -6.93
C VAL A 20 11.53 -15.96 -6.79
N VAL A 21 11.99 -15.30 -7.84
CA VAL A 21 13.22 -14.51 -7.77
C VAL A 21 12.81 -13.12 -7.28
N ARG A 22 13.21 -12.79 -6.06
CA ARG A 22 12.96 -11.48 -5.49
C ARG A 22 14.24 -10.67 -5.49
N GLY A 23 14.28 -9.64 -6.33
CA GLY A 23 15.37 -8.68 -6.33
C GLY A 23 15.31 -7.72 -5.15
N ILE A 24 16.10 -6.69 -5.19
CA ILE A 24 16.17 -5.66 -4.15
C ILE A 24 15.23 -4.48 -4.40
N SER A 25 14.46 -4.51 -5.46
CA SER A 25 13.57 -3.40 -5.84
C SER A 25 12.57 -3.02 -4.75
N TYR A 26 12.15 -3.97 -3.94
CA TYR A 26 11.25 -3.71 -2.82
C TYR A 26 11.87 -2.80 -1.75
N LEU A 27 13.20 -2.77 -1.62
CA LEU A 27 13.91 -1.88 -0.71
C LEU A 27 14.04 -0.46 -1.26
N LEU A 28 13.96 -0.32 -2.57
CA LEU A 28 14.08 0.96 -3.26
C LEU A 28 12.73 1.66 -3.44
N TYR A 29 11.67 0.98 -3.09
CA TYR A 29 10.33 1.52 -3.25
C TYR A 29 9.99 2.50 -2.11
N ASP A 30 9.48 3.66 -2.49
CA ASP A 30 9.04 4.66 -1.51
C ASP A 30 7.61 4.39 -1.09
N TYR A 31 7.45 3.83 0.11
CA TYR A 31 6.14 3.62 0.70
C TYR A 31 5.63 4.91 1.33
N LYS A 32 4.37 5.21 1.08
CA LYS A 32 3.72 6.41 1.61
C LYS A 32 2.59 6.01 2.56
N ILE A 33 2.29 6.90 3.48
CA ILE A 33 1.14 6.74 4.38
C ILE A 33 -0.14 6.73 3.54
N GLY A 34 -1.00 5.76 3.78
CA GLY A 34 -2.23 5.57 3.02
C GLY A 34 -2.14 4.58 1.87
N ASP A 35 -0.94 4.12 1.52
CA ASP A 35 -0.78 3.11 0.46
C ASP A 35 -1.38 1.77 0.89
N LYS A 36 -2.03 1.10 -0.04
CA LYS A 36 -2.54 -0.25 0.16
C LYS A 36 -1.44 -1.26 -0.12
N VAL A 37 -1.26 -2.17 0.80
CA VAL A 37 -0.23 -3.20 0.72
C VAL A 37 -0.82 -4.56 1.05
N VAL A 38 -0.19 -5.60 0.51
CA VAL A 38 -0.52 -6.99 0.82
C VAL A 38 0.58 -7.54 1.71
N VAL A 39 0.19 -8.20 2.78
CA VAL A 39 1.14 -8.90 3.64
C VAL A 39 1.55 -10.20 2.97
N ASP A 40 2.82 -10.32 2.61
CA ASP A 40 3.40 -11.50 1.98
C ASP A 40 4.68 -11.87 2.73
N VAL A 41 4.55 -12.84 3.63
CA VAL A 41 5.66 -13.23 4.51
C VAL A 41 6.80 -13.82 3.70
N ASP A 42 8.00 -13.24 3.84
CA ASP A 42 9.21 -13.76 3.22
C ASP A 42 9.87 -14.77 4.15
N PRO A 43 10.04 -16.03 3.72
CA PRO A 43 10.65 -17.06 4.56
C PRO A 43 12.15 -16.83 4.81
N ARG A 44 12.81 -16.01 4.02
CA ARG A 44 14.24 -15.73 4.15
C ARG A 44 14.57 -14.75 5.25
N GLU A 45 13.63 -13.89 5.64
CA GLU A 45 13.79 -12.91 6.70
C GLU A 45 12.98 -13.32 7.91
N HIS A 46 13.65 -13.52 9.04
CA HIS A 46 12.99 -13.97 10.28
C HIS A 46 12.63 -12.81 11.21
N ASN A 47 13.27 -11.65 11.04
CA ASN A 47 13.05 -10.52 11.92
C ASN A 47 11.71 -9.83 11.59
N THR A 48 10.98 -9.48 12.63
CA THR A 48 9.67 -8.80 12.49
C THR A 48 8.70 -9.52 11.54
N THR A 49 8.73 -10.85 11.54
CA THR A 49 7.84 -11.67 10.72
C THR A 49 6.41 -11.56 11.24
N PRO A 50 5.44 -11.18 10.41
CA PRO A 50 4.04 -11.18 10.80
C PRO A 50 3.55 -12.60 11.09
N HIS A 51 2.54 -12.71 11.92
CA HIS A 51 1.91 -14.01 12.17
C HIS A 51 1.27 -14.54 10.88
N ARG A 52 1.28 -15.86 10.69
CA ARG A 52 0.77 -16.51 9.48
C ARG A 52 -0.67 -16.13 9.12
N ARG A 53 -1.50 -15.80 10.10
CA ARG A 53 -2.90 -15.40 9.85
C ARG A 53 -3.04 -14.11 9.07
N PHE A 54 -2.01 -13.27 9.05
CA PHE A 54 -2.01 -12.03 8.29
C PHE A 54 -1.53 -12.20 6.86
N HIS A 55 -0.99 -13.36 6.53
CA HIS A 55 -0.50 -13.62 5.16
C HIS A 55 -1.60 -13.51 4.14
N GLY A 56 -1.34 -12.77 3.07
CA GLY A 56 -2.32 -12.53 2.00
C GLY A 56 -3.39 -11.50 2.33
N LYS A 57 -3.36 -10.89 3.50
CA LYS A 57 -4.31 -9.85 3.88
C LYS A 57 -3.88 -8.50 3.33
N VAL A 58 -4.84 -7.70 2.95
CA VAL A 58 -4.61 -6.33 2.48
C VAL A 58 -4.71 -5.37 3.66
N GLY A 59 -3.76 -4.47 3.74
CA GLY A 59 -3.75 -3.44 4.76
C GLY A 59 -3.40 -2.08 4.20
N VAL A 60 -3.46 -1.07 5.05
CA VAL A 60 -3.11 0.31 4.72
C VAL A 60 -1.94 0.73 5.60
N ILE A 61 -0.97 1.42 5.02
CA ILE A 61 0.18 1.93 5.76
C ILE A 61 -0.27 3.11 6.61
N GLU A 62 -0.04 3.02 7.92
CA GLU A 62 -0.34 4.11 8.86
C GLU A 62 0.91 4.93 9.21
N GLU A 63 2.05 4.28 9.27
CA GLU A 63 3.29 4.94 9.63
C GLU A 63 4.46 4.31 8.88
N VAL A 64 5.36 5.15 8.40
CA VAL A 64 6.58 4.72 7.72
C VAL A 64 7.76 5.05 8.62
N GLY A 65 8.41 4.02 9.15
CA GLY A 65 9.63 4.16 9.91
C GLY A 65 10.87 3.96 9.04
N ARG A 66 12.02 4.07 9.65
CA ARG A 66 13.30 3.93 8.95
C ARG A 66 13.52 2.50 8.41
N ARG A 67 13.16 1.50 9.19
CA ARG A 67 13.35 0.07 8.84
C ARG A 67 12.06 -0.73 8.85
N THR A 68 11.03 -0.18 9.45
CA THR A 68 9.76 -0.88 9.65
C THR A 68 8.60 -0.02 9.22
N LEU A 69 7.49 -0.67 8.94
CA LEU A 69 6.22 -0.03 8.61
C LEU A 69 5.17 -0.48 9.60
N LYS A 70 4.27 0.42 9.94
CA LYS A 70 3.04 0.04 10.63
C LYS A 70 1.92 -0.04 9.62
N VAL A 71 1.33 -1.21 9.53
CA VAL A 71 0.25 -1.50 8.59
C VAL A 71 -0.99 -1.88 9.38
N SER A 72 -2.10 -1.24 9.09
CA SER A 72 -3.38 -1.62 9.68
C SER A 72 -4.07 -2.66 8.80
N VAL A 73 -4.46 -3.76 9.39
CA VAL A 73 -5.13 -4.86 8.71
C VAL A 73 -6.44 -5.16 9.44
N MET A 74 -7.52 -5.29 8.70
CA MET A 74 -8.79 -5.71 9.24
C MET A 74 -8.89 -7.22 9.25
N ILE A 75 -9.09 -7.80 10.43
CA ILE A 75 -9.37 -9.22 10.58
C ILE A 75 -10.74 -9.36 11.23
N GLY A 76 -11.71 -9.84 10.45
CA GLY A 76 -13.09 -9.82 10.87
C GLY A 76 -13.54 -8.38 11.13
N ASN A 77 -14.01 -8.12 12.33
CA ASN A 77 -14.47 -6.79 12.73
C ASN A 77 -13.42 -5.98 13.51
N LYS A 78 -12.20 -6.52 13.65
CA LYS A 78 -11.15 -5.88 14.45
C LYS A 78 -10.03 -5.35 13.56
N LYS A 79 -9.63 -4.12 13.84
CA LYS A 79 -8.44 -3.53 13.24
C LYS A 79 -7.21 -3.98 14.02
N LYS A 80 -6.26 -4.56 13.32
CA LYS A 80 -4.96 -4.95 13.89
C LYS A 80 -3.87 -4.11 13.27
N ILE A 81 -2.91 -3.68 14.09
CA ILE A 81 -1.75 -2.96 13.62
C ILE A 81 -0.55 -3.91 13.62
N LEU A 82 0.06 -4.07 12.46
CA LEU A 82 1.26 -4.87 12.29
C LEU A 82 2.46 -3.96 12.15
N GLN A 83 3.49 -4.22 12.91
CA GLN A 83 4.79 -3.62 12.67
C GLN A 83 5.68 -4.63 11.96
N THR A 84 6.05 -4.35 10.73
CA THR A 84 6.80 -5.29 9.90
C THR A 84 7.84 -4.57 9.07
N ARG A 85 8.83 -5.32 8.60
CA ARG A 85 9.83 -4.82 7.65
C ARG A 85 9.31 -4.85 6.24
N PHE A 86 9.95 -4.12 5.36
CA PHE A 86 9.61 -4.04 3.93
C PHE A 86 9.61 -5.40 3.22
N ASN A 87 10.36 -6.38 3.75
CA ASN A 87 10.48 -7.70 3.15
C ASN A 87 9.17 -8.49 3.15
N HIS A 88 8.29 -8.20 4.10
CA HIS A 88 7.06 -8.95 4.32
C HIS A 88 5.82 -8.29 3.72
N ILE A 89 6.01 -7.24 2.95
CA ILE A 89 4.91 -6.53 2.32
C ILE A 89 5.15 -6.34 0.83
N LYS A 90 4.06 -6.31 0.07
CA LYS A 90 4.05 -5.96 -1.34
C LYS A 90 3.08 -4.84 -1.57
N LEU A 91 3.47 -3.87 -2.36
CA LEU A 91 2.56 -2.81 -2.75
C LEU A 91 1.44 -3.40 -3.60
N LEU A 92 0.21 -3.13 -3.21
CA LEU A 92 -0.94 -3.43 -4.03
C LEU A 92 -1.09 -2.29 -5.02
N ARG A 93 -0.62 -2.50 -6.24
CA ARG A 93 -0.87 -1.55 -7.31
C ARG A 93 -2.34 -1.60 -7.65
N GLY A 94 -3.05 -0.54 -7.35
CA GLY A 94 -4.35 -0.30 -7.93
C GLY A 94 -4.23 -0.26 -9.45
N PRO A 95 -5.33 -0.33 -10.16
CA PRO A 95 -5.29 -0.11 -11.60
C PRO A 95 -4.52 1.19 -11.87
N PRO A 96 -3.63 1.19 -12.86
CA PRO A 96 -2.87 2.39 -13.17
C PRO A 96 -3.84 3.56 -13.27
N ALA A 97 -3.49 4.65 -12.64
CA ALA A 97 -4.34 5.83 -12.55
C ALA A 97 -4.52 6.50 -13.94
N MET A 98 -4.80 5.71 -14.95
CA MET A 98 -5.16 6.25 -16.26
C MET A 98 -6.45 7.06 -16.21
N SER A 99 -7.26 6.82 -15.19
CA SER A 99 -8.46 7.61 -14.96
C SER A 99 -8.18 9.03 -14.49
N GLN A 100 -6.99 9.33 -14.04
CA GLN A 100 -6.64 10.69 -13.63
C GLN A 100 -6.06 11.53 -14.78
N LEU A 101 -5.62 10.87 -15.85
CA LEU A 101 -5.09 11.56 -17.03
C LEU A 101 -6.18 11.98 -18.01
N THR A 102 -7.39 11.49 -17.83
CA THR A 102 -8.51 11.77 -18.73
C THR A 102 -9.50 12.80 -18.20
N ALA A 103 -9.27 13.35 -17.01
CA ALA A 103 -10.04 14.50 -16.60
C ALA A 103 -9.56 15.71 -17.44
N PRO A 104 -10.37 16.21 -18.36
CA PRO A 104 -9.99 17.43 -19.04
C PRO A 104 -9.83 18.53 -17.99
N PRO A 105 -8.85 19.40 -18.14
CA PRO A 105 -8.74 20.52 -17.22
C PRO A 105 -10.08 21.27 -17.22
N PRO A 106 -10.55 21.76 -16.09
CA PRO A 106 -11.77 22.54 -16.07
C PRO A 106 -11.60 23.69 -17.05
N PRO A 107 -12.62 23.99 -17.85
CA PRO A 107 -12.54 25.09 -18.77
C PRO A 107 -12.18 26.34 -17.95
N THR A 108 -11.07 26.92 -18.30
CA THR A 108 -10.73 28.22 -17.79
C THR A 108 -11.85 29.14 -18.28
N THR A 109 -12.73 29.50 -17.38
CA THR A 109 -13.70 30.53 -17.66
C THR A 109 -12.88 31.79 -17.82
N THR A 110 -12.52 32.06 -19.04
CA THR A 110 -12.11 33.40 -19.41
C THR A 110 -13.38 34.24 -19.26
N GLU A 111 -13.54 34.86 -18.11
CA GLU A 111 -14.47 35.95 -18.03
C GLU A 111 -13.98 36.98 -19.01
N THR A 112 -14.54 36.91 -20.20
CA THR A 112 -14.50 38.04 -21.08
C THR A 112 -15.38 39.07 -20.42
N THR A 113 -14.82 39.90 -19.61
CA THR A 113 -15.42 41.13 -19.22
C THR A 113 -15.53 41.93 -20.52
N THR A 114 -16.63 41.85 -21.13
CA THR A 114 -16.98 42.84 -22.16
C THR A 114 -17.09 44.16 -21.42
N PRO A 115 -16.25 45.09 -21.68
CA PRO A 115 -16.50 46.43 -21.17
C PRO A 115 -17.79 46.88 -21.81
N THR A 116 -18.79 47.04 -21.00
CA THR A 116 -19.96 47.75 -21.44
C THR A 116 -19.52 49.16 -21.69
N GLU A 117 -19.30 49.42 -22.91
CA GLU A 117 -19.10 50.77 -23.31
C GLU A 117 -20.33 51.53 -23.01
N GLY A 118 -20.22 52.44 -22.10
CA GLY A 118 -21.31 53.33 -21.78
C GLY A 118 -21.64 54.14 -22.99
N VAL A 119 -22.81 53.97 -23.38
CA VAL A 119 -23.31 54.78 -24.46
C VAL A 119 -23.42 56.16 -24.01
N ARG A 120 -22.88 57.04 -24.80
CA ARG A 120 -22.99 58.33 -24.59
C ARG A 120 -24.04 58.89 -25.23
N ASN A 121 -24.51 59.46 -24.86
CA ASN A 121 -25.51 60.09 -25.36
C ASN A 121 -25.35 61.41 -25.50
N LYS A 122 -25.72 61.98 -26.05
CA LYS A 122 -25.53 63.28 -26.25
C LYS A 122 -26.34 64.21 -25.69
#